data_a2605f441e2b21f8c7da35682168cc83
#
_entry.id   a2605f441e2b21f8c7da35682168cc83
#
_cell.length_a   1.000
_cell.length_b   1.000
_cell.length_c   1.000
_cell.angle_alpha   90.00
_cell.angle_beta   90.00
_cell.angle_gamma   90.00
#
_symmetry.space_group_name_H-M   'P 1'
#
loop_
_entity.id
_entity.type
_entity.pdbx_description
1 polymer ?
#
loop_
_entity_poly.entity_id
_entity_poly.type
_entity_poly.pdbx_seq_one_letter_code
_entity_poly.pdbx_strand_id
1 'polypeptide(L)'
;ANPMDWRIAKSIFVCEDRKKAEEYALGNGSPYVFYYSQLLTKMLKHGRANLFKEDQNMPDDALKLEDICKKLILYGTPDEVADKILAFREEVGEFGTLLYAGHDWKDVDLAKNSMKLMAEKVMPQINNNINIAAE
;
A
#
# COMPACT_ATOMS: atom_id res chain seq x y z
N ALA A 1 -20.99 13.08 6.86
CA ALA A 1 -20.71 11.64 6.78
C ALA A 1 -19.85 11.20 7.96
N ASN A 2 -20.09 10.01 8.49
CA ASN A 2 -19.28 9.46 9.57
C ASN A 2 -17.99 8.86 8.99
N PRO A 3 -16.79 9.35 9.39
CA PRO A 3 -15.54 8.80 8.90
C PRO A 3 -15.38 7.29 9.14
N MET A 4 -16.01 6.76 10.18
CA MET A 4 -15.96 5.33 10.50
C MET A 4 -16.66 4.45 9.48
N ASP A 5 -17.49 5.02 8.62
CA ASP A 5 -18.14 4.30 7.52
C ASP A 5 -17.24 4.21 6.28
N TRP A 6 -16.17 4.95 6.26
CA TRP A 6 -15.25 4.96 5.11
C TRP A 6 -14.39 3.71 5.08
N ARG A 7 -14.22 3.20 3.86
CA ARG A 7 -13.37 2.05 3.57
C ARG A 7 -12.29 2.49 2.59
N ILE A 8 -11.04 2.28 2.95
CA ILE A 8 -9.90 2.65 2.13
C ILE A 8 -9.10 1.40 1.79
N ALA A 9 -8.83 1.18 0.51
CA ALA A 9 -8.02 0.07 0.04
C ALA A 9 -6.58 0.53 -0.18
N LYS A 10 -5.63 -0.28 0.29
CA LYS A 10 -4.20 -0.05 0.04
C LYS A 10 -3.55 -1.35 -0.39
N SER A 11 -2.64 -1.25 -1.35
CA SER A 11 -1.78 -2.37 -1.72
C SER A 11 -0.77 -2.59 -0.62
N ILE A 12 -0.75 -3.78 -0.02
CA ILE A 12 0.06 -4.07 1.16
C ILE A 12 0.80 -5.39 0.98
N PHE A 13 2.07 -5.42 1.34
CA PHE A 13 2.83 -6.65 1.45
C PHE A 13 3.74 -6.62 2.66
N VAL A 14 3.62 -7.62 3.53
CA VAL A 14 4.36 -7.73 4.80
C VAL A 14 5.21 -9.00 4.80
N CYS A 15 6.45 -8.87 5.21
CA CYS A 15 7.35 -10.01 5.40
C CYS A 15 8.33 -9.68 6.53
N GLU A 16 8.69 -10.68 7.35
CA GLU A 16 9.66 -10.49 8.42
C GLU A 16 11.04 -10.06 7.90
N ASP A 17 11.39 -10.52 6.70
CA ASP A 17 12.63 -10.14 6.02
C ASP A 17 12.38 -8.94 5.12
N ARG A 18 12.98 -7.80 5.46
CA ARG A 18 12.84 -6.54 4.73
C ARG A 18 13.24 -6.65 3.25
N LYS A 19 14.33 -7.35 2.96
CA LYS A 19 14.78 -7.54 1.58
C LYS A 19 13.79 -8.34 0.76
N LYS A 20 13.23 -9.39 1.33
CA LYS A 20 12.18 -10.18 0.66
C LYS A 20 10.92 -9.35 0.45
N ALA A 21 10.55 -8.53 1.42
CA ALA A 21 9.40 -7.64 1.29
C ALA A 21 9.57 -6.67 0.11
N GLU A 22 10.71 -6.01 0.03
CA GLU A 22 11.03 -5.08 -1.04
C GLU A 22 11.10 -5.78 -2.40
N GLU A 23 11.77 -6.92 -2.49
CA GLU A 23 11.90 -7.68 -3.72
C GLU A 23 10.55 -8.15 -4.24
N TYR A 24 9.69 -8.68 -3.38
CA TYR A 24 8.37 -9.14 -3.78
C TYR A 24 7.46 -7.98 -4.19
N ALA A 25 7.53 -6.86 -3.48
CA ALA A 25 6.69 -5.69 -3.74
C ALA A 25 7.16 -4.87 -4.94
N LEU A 26 8.47 -4.70 -5.12
CA LEU A 26 9.04 -3.78 -6.11
C LEU A 26 9.96 -4.44 -7.15
N GLY A 27 10.34 -5.69 -6.97
CA GLY A 27 11.30 -6.36 -7.84
C GLY A 27 10.73 -6.76 -9.20
N ASN A 28 11.60 -7.27 -10.05
CA ASN A 28 11.22 -7.78 -11.38
C ASN A 28 10.23 -8.93 -11.24
N GLY A 29 9.14 -8.86 -11.99
CA GLY A 29 8.10 -9.87 -11.93
C GLY A 29 7.18 -9.75 -10.72
N SER A 30 7.26 -8.67 -9.96
CA SER A 30 6.34 -8.40 -8.85
C SER A 30 4.90 -8.29 -9.34
N PRO A 31 3.96 -8.99 -8.69
CA PRO A 31 2.54 -8.85 -9.04
C PRO A 31 2.02 -7.43 -8.75
N TYR A 32 2.59 -6.75 -7.76
CA TYR A 32 2.25 -5.36 -7.44
C TYR A 32 2.72 -4.40 -8.53
N VAL A 33 3.95 -4.54 -9.00
CA VAL A 33 4.50 -3.73 -10.10
C VAL A 33 3.71 -3.98 -11.38
N PHE A 34 3.35 -5.22 -11.66
CA PHE A 34 2.53 -5.56 -12.81
C PHE A 34 1.17 -4.83 -12.75
N TYR A 35 0.51 -4.87 -11.60
CA TYR A 35 -0.77 -4.16 -11.42
C TYR A 35 -0.65 -2.66 -11.71
N TYR A 36 0.33 -2.00 -11.11
CA TYR A 36 0.51 -0.55 -11.30
C TYR A 36 0.97 -0.20 -12.71
N SER A 37 1.76 -1.08 -13.35
CA SER A 37 2.13 -0.94 -14.76
C SER A 37 0.90 -0.92 -15.66
N GLN A 38 -0.01 -1.86 -15.47
CA GLN A 38 -1.26 -1.91 -16.23
C GLN A 38 -2.14 -0.69 -15.95
N LEU A 39 -2.23 -0.30 -14.71
CA LEU A 39 -3.03 0.85 -14.31
C LEU A 39 -2.47 2.15 -14.89
N LEU A 40 -1.16 2.36 -14.82
CA LEU A 40 -0.50 3.55 -15.38
C LEU A 40 -0.72 3.63 -16.89
N THR A 41 -0.50 2.52 -17.60
CA THR A 41 -0.71 2.43 -19.05
C THR A 41 -2.15 2.84 -19.41
N LYS A 42 -3.11 2.33 -18.68
CA LYS A 42 -4.53 2.63 -18.87
C LYS A 42 -4.83 4.11 -18.60
N MET A 43 -4.29 4.65 -17.50
CA MET A 43 -4.52 6.05 -17.14
C MET A 43 -3.89 7.01 -18.15
N LEU A 44 -2.69 6.70 -18.65
CA LEU A 44 -2.06 7.50 -19.71
C LEU A 44 -2.91 7.49 -20.98
N LYS A 45 -3.40 6.31 -21.37
CA LYS A 45 -4.24 6.17 -22.57
C LYS A 45 -5.53 6.99 -22.49
N HIS A 46 -6.10 7.12 -21.31
CA HIS A 46 -7.38 7.84 -21.10
C HIS A 46 -7.21 9.28 -20.60
N GLY A 47 -5.98 9.81 -20.61
CA GLY A 47 -5.73 11.20 -20.17
C GLY A 47 -5.95 11.43 -18.67
N ARG A 48 -5.82 10.39 -17.84
CA ARG A 48 -6.07 10.45 -16.40
C ARG A 48 -4.81 10.26 -15.56
N ALA A 49 -3.64 10.42 -16.16
CA ALA A 49 -2.35 10.25 -15.46
C ALA A 49 -2.16 11.23 -14.30
N ASN A 50 -2.90 12.34 -14.29
CA ASN A 50 -2.85 13.32 -13.20
C ASN A 50 -3.16 12.72 -11.82
N LEU A 51 -3.87 11.60 -11.76
CA LEU A 51 -4.18 10.91 -10.51
C LEU A 51 -2.91 10.39 -9.80
N PHE A 52 -1.81 10.21 -10.54
CA PHE A 52 -0.53 9.76 -9.98
C PHE A 52 0.46 10.90 -9.70
N LYS A 53 0.10 12.14 -10.03
CA LYS A 53 1.00 13.28 -9.90
C LYS A 53 0.83 13.99 -8.56
N GLU A 54 1.94 14.26 -7.89
CA GLU A 54 1.95 15.14 -6.73
C GLU A 54 1.86 16.60 -7.16
N ASP A 55 2.62 16.96 -8.20
CA ASP A 55 2.57 18.27 -8.85
C ASP A 55 1.78 18.13 -10.13
N GLN A 56 0.63 18.78 -10.20
CA GLN A 56 -0.26 18.73 -11.37
C GLN A 56 0.36 19.36 -12.63
N ASN A 57 1.41 20.16 -12.48
CA ASN A 57 2.16 20.74 -13.60
C ASN A 57 3.21 19.79 -14.17
N MET A 58 3.46 18.65 -13.51
CA MET A 58 4.39 17.64 -14.00
C MET A 58 3.90 17.06 -15.33
N PRO A 59 4.76 16.96 -16.36
CA PRO A 59 4.38 16.31 -17.61
C PRO A 59 4.21 14.80 -17.41
N ASP A 60 3.36 14.17 -18.24
CA ASP A 60 3.05 12.75 -18.14
C ASP A 60 4.32 11.86 -18.28
N ASP A 61 5.26 12.27 -19.13
CA ASP A 61 6.49 11.52 -19.36
C ASP A 61 7.49 11.56 -18.20
N ALA A 62 7.27 12.45 -17.22
CA ALA A 62 8.05 12.49 -15.98
C ALA A 62 7.54 11.48 -14.93
N LEU A 63 6.37 10.89 -15.14
CA LEU A 63 5.86 9.84 -14.27
C LEU A 63 6.66 8.55 -14.46
N LYS A 64 7.21 8.02 -13.38
CA LYS A 64 7.96 6.77 -13.38
C LYS A 64 7.22 5.71 -12.57
N LEU A 65 7.07 4.53 -13.16
CA LEU A 65 6.43 3.40 -12.51
C LEU A 65 7.07 3.08 -11.15
N GLU A 66 8.38 3.11 -11.08
CA GLU A 66 9.12 2.86 -9.84
C GLU A 66 8.69 3.81 -8.72
N ASP A 67 8.59 5.09 -8.99
CA ASP A 67 8.19 6.10 -8.01
C ASP A 67 6.74 5.90 -7.56
N ILE A 68 5.85 5.57 -8.50
CA ILE A 68 4.45 5.27 -8.21
C ILE A 68 4.35 4.07 -7.27
N CYS A 69 5.06 2.99 -7.58
CA CYS A 69 5.05 1.78 -6.76
C CYS A 69 5.59 2.02 -5.35
N LYS A 70 6.72 2.72 -5.22
CA LYS A 70 7.30 3.04 -3.92
C LYS A 70 6.35 3.84 -3.04
N LYS A 71 5.57 4.71 -3.64
CA LYS A 71 4.61 5.56 -2.92
C LYS A 71 3.32 4.83 -2.55
N LEU A 72 2.78 4.03 -3.48
CA LEU A 72 1.43 3.46 -3.34
C LEU A 72 1.39 2.08 -2.71
N ILE A 73 2.51 1.36 -2.69
CA ILE A 73 2.58 0.03 -2.06
C ILE A 73 3.13 0.18 -0.65
N LEU A 74 2.37 -0.26 0.34
CA LEU A 74 2.82 -0.32 1.72
C LEU A 74 3.49 -1.68 1.93
N TYR A 75 4.81 -1.69 1.94
CA TYR A 75 5.59 -2.92 2.08
C TYR A 75 6.66 -2.77 3.15
N GLY A 76 7.08 -3.89 3.72
CA GLY A 76 8.13 -3.93 4.70
C GLY A 76 7.91 -5.00 5.76
N THR A 77 8.64 -4.87 6.86
CA THR A 77 8.42 -5.68 8.05
C THR A 77 7.10 -5.27 8.73
N PRO A 78 6.57 -6.10 9.65
CA PRO A 78 5.34 -5.74 10.37
C PRO A 78 5.39 -4.36 11.02
N ASP A 79 6.49 -4.01 11.69
CA ASP A 79 6.64 -2.71 12.34
C ASP A 79 6.64 -1.57 11.32
N GLU A 80 7.37 -1.73 10.21
CA GLU A 80 7.44 -0.74 9.14
C GLU A 80 6.08 -0.50 8.49
N VAL A 81 5.33 -1.57 8.23
CA VAL A 81 4.00 -1.46 7.62
C VAL A 81 3.02 -0.81 8.60
N ALA A 82 3.07 -1.18 9.87
CA ALA A 82 2.23 -0.54 10.89
C ALA A 82 2.49 0.98 10.95
N ASP A 83 3.76 1.39 10.96
CA ASP A 83 4.14 2.81 10.97
C ASP A 83 3.63 3.54 9.72
N LYS A 84 3.75 2.92 8.56
CA LYS A 84 3.25 3.49 7.29
C LYS A 84 1.74 3.67 7.28
N ILE A 85 1.00 2.72 7.83
CA ILE A 85 -0.47 2.81 7.95
C ILE A 85 -0.86 3.93 8.91
N LEU A 86 -0.19 4.03 10.06
CA LEU A 86 -0.46 5.09 11.02
C LEU A 86 -0.15 6.48 10.44
N ALA A 87 0.96 6.62 9.72
CA ALA A 87 1.30 7.87 9.03
C ALA A 87 0.26 8.23 7.97
N PHE A 88 -0.21 7.26 7.21
CA PHE A 88 -1.28 7.46 6.23
C PHE A 88 -2.57 7.92 6.91
N ARG A 89 -2.93 7.34 8.04
CA ARG A 89 -4.12 7.74 8.81
C ARG A 89 -4.02 9.17 9.32
N GLU A 90 -2.83 9.61 9.74
CA GLU A 90 -2.62 11.01 10.13
C GLU A 90 -2.80 11.97 8.95
N GLU A 91 -2.33 11.58 7.76
CA GLU A 91 -2.43 12.39 6.55
C GLU A 91 -3.87 12.54 6.05
N VAL A 92 -4.63 11.46 6.00
CA VAL A 92 -5.97 11.45 5.41
C VAL A 92 -7.10 11.64 6.42
N GLY A 93 -6.82 11.48 7.71
CA GLY A 93 -7.82 11.52 8.77
C GLY A 93 -8.36 10.14 9.12
N GLU A 94 -9.35 10.11 10.00
CA GLU A 94 -9.93 8.87 10.49
C GLU A 94 -10.75 8.15 9.43
N PHE A 95 -10.67 6.82 9.45
CA PHE A 95 -11.52 5.95 8.63
C PHE A 95 -11.77 4.63 9.38
N GLY A 96 -12.87 3.95 9.04
CA GLY A 96 -13.30 2.77 9.79
C GLY A 96 -12.68 1.46 9.35
N THR A 97 -12.36 1.32 8.06
CA THR A 97 -11.91 0.05 7.50
C THR A 97 -10.75 0.24 6.54
N LEU A 98 -9.68 -0.50 6.76
CA LEU A 98 -8.57 -0.63 5.81
C LEU A 98 -8.73 -1.96 5.08
N LEU A 99 -8.86 -1.91 3.77
CA LEU A 99 -8.90 -3.10 2.92
C LEU A 99 -7.49 -3.44 2.47
N TYR A 100 -7.03 -4.62 2.84
CA TYR A 100 -5.77 -5.18 2.37
C TYR A 100 -5.94 -5.62 0.91
N ALA A 101 -5.27 -4.97 0.00
CA ALA A 101 -5.24 -5.39 -1.40
C ALA A 101 -3.93 -6.14 -1.67
N GLY A 102 -4.02 -7.45 -1.79
CA GLY A 102 -2.96 -8.30 -2.32
C GLY A 102 -3.19 -8.48 -3.82
N HIS A 103 -2.10 -8.58 -4.56
CA HIS A 103 -2.15 -8.81 -6.00
C HIS A 103 -1.62 -10.20 -6.31
N ASP A 104 -2.04 -10.77 -7.41
CA ASP A 104 -1.73 -12.14 -7.88
C ASP A 104 -0.73 -12.93 -7.02
N TRP A 105 -1.12 -14.11 -6.61
CA TRP A 105 -0.32 -14.94 -5.72
C TRP A 105 0.79 -15.67 -6.51
N LYS A 106 1.79 -14.92 -6.94
CA LYS A 106 2.98 -15.46 -7.60
C LYS A 106 3.71 -16.44 -6.69
N ASP A 107 3.80 -16.10 -5.40
CA ASP A 107 4.31 -16.97 -4.35
C ASP A 107 3.23 -17.10 -3.28
N VAL A 108 2.55 -18.23 -3.28
CA VAL A 108 1.41 -18.49 -2.40
C VAL A 108 1.80 -18.43 -0.93
N ASP A 109 2.98 -18.97 -0.59
CA ASP A 109 3.44 -19.03 0.80
C ASP A 109 3.76 -17.61 1.33
N LEU A 110 4.44 -16.79 0.52
CA LEU A 110 4.70 -15.40 0.87
C LEU A 110 3.42 -14.58 1.00
N ALA A 111 2.46 -14.79 0.10
CA ALA A 111 1.18 -14.09 0.14
C ALA A 111 0.37 -14.47 1.39
N LYS A 112 0.30 -15.75 1.73
CA LYS A 112 -0.37 -16.22 2.94
C LYS A 112 0.31 -15.69 4.20
N ASN A 113 1.64 -15.70 4.23
CA ASN A 113 2.40 -15.18 5.36
C ASN A 113 2.16 -13.68 5.54
N SER A 114 2.09 -12.93 4.46
CA SER A 114 1.77 -11.49 4.51
C SER A 114 0.41 -11.24 5.17
N MET A 115 -0.61 -11.97 4.76
CA MET A 115 -1.96 -11.85 5.36
C MET A 115 -1.95 -12.23 6.84
N LYS A 116 -1.22 -13.28 7.20
CA LYS A 116 -1.07 -13.73 8.58
C LYS A 116 -0.41 -12.65 9.44
N LEU A 117 0.68 -12.05 8.95
CA LEU A 117 1.39 -10.97 9.64
C LEU A 117 0.52 -9.73 9.79
N MET A 118 -0.30 -9.41 8.79
CA MET A 118 -1.28 -8.32 8.91
C MET A 118 -2.23 -8.56 10.09
N ALA A 119 -2.80 -9.75 10.17
CA ALA A 119 -3.77 -10.08 11.23
C ALA A 119 -3.13 -10.20 12.61
N GLU A 120 -1.96 -10.81 12.71
CA GLU A 120 -1.35 -11.17 14.00
C GLU A 120 -0.38 -10.11 14.55
N LYS A 121 0.23 -9.29 13.69
CA LYS A 121 1.28 -8.34 14.09
C LYS A 121 0.93 -6.89 13.77
N VAL A 122 0.50 -6.62 12.55
CA VAL A 122 0.29 -5.23 12.08
C VAL A 122 -0.98 -4.63 12.68
N MET A 123 -2.11 -5.29 12.51
CA MET A 123 -3.38 -4.76 12.99
C MET A 123 -3.45 -4.60 14.50
N PRO A 124 -2.93 -5.53 15.32
CA PRO A 124 -2.87 -5.29 16.77
C PRO A 124 -2.06 -4.06 17.16
N GLN A 125 -0.92 -3.81 16.51
CA GLN A 125 -0.12 -2.60 16.76
C GLN A 125 -0.90 -1.33 16.44
N ILE A 126 -1.56 -1.31 15.28
CA ILE A 126 -2.34 -0.14 14.84
C ILE A 126 -3.49 0.12 15.81
N ASN A 127 -4.27 -0.90 16.12
CA ASN A 127 -5.43 -0.77 17.01
C ASN A 127 -5.02 -0.35 18.42
N ASN A 128 -3.91 -0.87 18.92
CA ASN A 128 -3.38 -0.50 20.21
C ASN A 128 -2.96 0.98 20.25
N ASN A 129 -2.27 1.46 19.22
CA ASN A 129 -1.87 2.87 19.12
C ASN A 129 -3.07 3.80 19.03
N ILE A 130 -4.08 3.44 18.26
CA ILE A 130 -5.32 4.23 18.13
C ILE A 130 -6.06 4.29 19.46
N ASN A 131 -6.18 3.19 20.18
CA ASN A 131 -6.85 3.13 21.48
C ASN A 131 -6.11 3.94 22.53
N ILE A 132 -4.78 3.88 22.57
CA ILE A 132 -3.96 4.70 23.47
C ILE A 132 -4.17 6.19 23.19
N ALA A 133 -4.19 6.59 21.93
CA ALA A 133 -4.41 7.99 21.54
C ALA A 133 -5.81 8.49 21.89
N ALA A 134 -6.80 7.59 21.93
CA ALA A 134 -8.19 7.92 22.30
C ALA A 134 -8.40 8.04 23.83
N GLU A 135 -7.52 7.48 24.61
CA GLU A 135 -7.54 7.59 26.08
C GLU A 135 -6.94 8.94 26.54
#